data_f59e50546fb80003f31426650d30544a
#
_entry.id   f59e50546fb80003f31426650d30544a
#
_cell.length_a   1.000
_cell.length_b   1.000
_cell.length_c   1.000
_cell.angle_alpha   90.00
_cell.angle_beta   90.00
_cell.angle_gamma   90.00
#
_symmetry.space_group_name_H-M   'P 1'
#
loop_
_entity.id
_entity.type
_entity.pdbx_description
1 polymer ?
#
loop_
_entity_poly.entity_id
_entity_poly.type
_entity_poly.pdbx_seq_one_letter_code
_entity_poly.pdbx_strand_id
1 'polypeptide(L)'
;MANSASTREVAGDLLVRLGHEYADLVIVGGDLNKSTFANKFQAEFPDRFFDFGPAEQNMVSVAAGLAASGKIPVVSTFAVFGTARPFDQLRVGVSQSKLNVKLILTHSGLLTAEDGVSAQSIEDIAIMSALPSFTVIVPADGPETEHAIKAALNMNGPVYIRLSRPATPIVHTADYNFKIGTAEVMRDGDDVTIVSYGIMVNESLKAAEDLEHKGISSTVINMATVAPLDESAILSSVSKTGLVVTAEEHLIQGGLGSMVATLLAQKFPAPLEMVGLRGYAESGKPDQLLKKYHLTHNDIVDSVLKGISRKS
;
A
#
# COMPACT_ATOMS: atom_id res chain seq x y z
N MET A 1 -24.13 4.63 6.61
CA MET A 1 -22.66 4.81 6.71
C MET A 1 -22.05 3.71 5.89
N ALA A 2 -21.09 4.03 5.01
CA ALA A 2 -20.36 2.99 4.29
C ALA A 2 -19.71 2.04 5.29
N ASN A 3 -19.80 0.73 5.05
CA ASN A 3 -19.14 -0.28 5.88
C ASN A 3 -17.62 -0.01 5.81
N SER A 4 -16.94 0.01 6.95
CA SER A 4 -15.48 0.25 7.00
C SER A 4 -14.79 -0.83 7.84
N ALA A 5 -13.54 -1.13 7.53
CA ALA A 5 -12.73 -2.10 8.26
C ALA A 5 -11.33 -1.54 8.56
N SER A 6 -10.79 -1.88 9.72
CA SER A 6 -9.41 -1.56 10.08
C SER A 6 -8.47 -2.59 9.45
N THR A 7 -7.71 -2.20 8.43
CA THR A 7 -6.79 -3.10 7.73
C THR A 7 -5.76 -3.74 8.67
N ARG A 8 -5.24 -2.99 9.66
CA ARG A 8 -4.30 -3.51 10.67
C ARG A 8 -4.95 -4.50 11.65
N GLU A 9 -6.23 -4.32 11.99
CA GLU A 9 -6.95 -5.25 12.86
C GLU A 9 -7.29 -6.55 12.12
N VAL A 10 -7.76 -6.43 10.87
CA VAL A 10 -7.96 -7.56 9.96
C VAL A 10 -6.66 -8.38 9.83
N ALA A 11 -5.51 -7.70 9.66
CA ALA A 11 -4.21 -8.36 9.60
C ALA A 11 -3.87 -9.09 10.89
N GLY A 12 -4.07 -8.47 12.06
CA GLY A 12 -3.82 -9.10 13.36
C GLY A 12 -4.67 -10.36 13.59
N ASP A 13 -5.97 -10.29 13.31
CA ASP A 13 -6.89 -11.43 13.45
C ASP A 13 -6.58 -12.55 12.45
N LEU A 14 -6.23 -12.17 11.22
CA LEU A 14 -5.85 -13.13 10.19
C LEU A 14 -4.55 -13.86 10.54
N LEU A 15 -3.53 -13.14 11.05
CA LEU A 15 -2.26 -13.77 11.43
C LEU A 15 -2.43 -14.82 12.54
N VAL A 16 -3.35 -14.61 13.48
CA VAL A 16 -3.70 -15.66 14.47
C VAL A 16 -4.28 -16.90 13.77
N ARG A 17 -5.25 -16.73 12.87
CA ARG A 17 -5.83 -17.86 12.11
C ARG A 17 -4.76 -18.60 11.30
N LEU A 18 -3.92 -17.86 10.58
CA LEU A 18 -2.84 -18.42 9.77
C LEU A 18 -1.73 -19.05 10.65
N GLY A 19 -1.56 -18.62 11.88
CA GLY A 19 -0.67 -19.25 12.86
C GLY A 19 -1.04 -20.72 13.17
N HIS A 20 -2.32 -21.06 13.11
CA HIS A 20 -2.78 -22.46 13.24
C HIS A 20 -2.51 -23.28 11.98
N GLU A 21 -2.51 -22.65 10.80
CA GLU A 21 -2.31 -23.31 9.51
C GLU A 21 -0.81 -23.47 9.15
N TYR A 22 0.01 -22.47 9.50
CA TYR A 22 1.43 -22.41 9.17
C TYR A 22 2.29 -22.55 10.42
N ALA A 23 2.80 -23.77 10.69
CA ALA A 23 3.64 -24.03 11.86
C ALA A 23 4.97 -23.23 11.86
N ASP A 24 5.46 -22.85 10.68
CA ASP A 24 6.69 -22.08 10.50
C ASP A 24 6.49 -20.57 10.53
N LEU A 25 5.24 -20.10 10.65
CA LEU A 25 4.93 -18.69 10.79
C LEU A 25 5.39 -18.18 12.16
N VAL A 26 6.25 -17.17 12.16
CA VAL A 26 6.73 -16.48 13.37
C VAL A 26 6.57 -14.98 13.19
N ILE A 27 6.32 -14.25 14.29
CA ILE A 27 6.24 -12.79 14.25
C ILE A 27 7.40 -12.18 15.01
N VAL A 28 8.03 -11.17 14.42
CA VAL A 28 9.04 -10.33 15.05
C VAL A 28 8.51 -8.91 15.21
N GLY A 29 8.42 -8.43 16.45
CA GLY A 29 7.85 -7.15 16.84
C GLY A 29 8.87 -6.10 17.23
N GLY A 30 8.49 -4.82 17.11
CA GLY A 30 9.29 -3.65 17.47
C GLY A 30 8.61 -2.75 18.50
N ASP A 31 8.13 -3.32 19.63
CA ASP A 31 7.49 -2.61 20.77
C ASP A 31 6.16 -1.88 20.44
N LEU A 32 5.59 -2.07 19.26
CA LEU A 32 4.32 -1.46 18.86
C LEU A 32 3.18 -2.49 18.72
N ASN A 33 3.31 -3.61 19.42
CA ASN A 33 2.51 -4.81 19.25
C ASN A 33 1.01 -4.60 19.44
N LYS A 34 0.61 -3.73 20.39
CA LYS A 34 -0.81 -3.36 20.60
C LYS A 34 -1.36 -2.51 19.44
N SER A 35 -0.57 -1.58 18.94
CA SER A 35 -0.97 -0.67 17.86
C SER A 35 -1.07 -1.39 16.50
N THR A 36 -0.23 -2.40 16.29
CA THR A 36 -0.21 -3.24 15.08
C THR A 36 -1.13 -4.45 15.17
N PHE A 37 -1.73 -4.71 16.34
CA PHE A 37 -2.50 -5.91 16.68
C PHE A 37 -1.69 -7.22 16.66
N ALA A 38 -0.37 -7.17 16.58
CA ALA A 38 0.52 -8.34 16.68
C ALA A 38 0.48 -9.00 18.07
N ASN A 39 0.05 -8.26 19.11
CA ASN A 39 -0.19 -8.81 20.45
C ASN A 39 -1.24 -9.93 20.46
N LYS A 40 -2.15 -10.01 19.49
CA LYS A 40 -3.11 -11.11 19.37
C LYS A 40 -2.38 -12.42 19.05
N PHE A 41 -1.43 -12.38 18.12
CA PHE A 41 -0.60 -13.54 17.79
C PHE A 41 0.32 -13.93 18.97
N GLN A 42 0.90 -12.93 19.66
CA GLN A 42 1.73 -13.18 20.85
C GLN A 42 0.96 -13.91 21.95
N ALA A 43 -0.30 -13.57 22.16
CA ALA A 43 -1.14 -14.20 23.17
C ALA A 43 -1.43 -15.68 22.85
N GLU A 44 -1.63 -16.00 21.58
CA GLU A 44 -1.95 -17.36 21.11
C GLU A 44 -0.69 -18.24 20.93
N PHE A 45 0.40 -17.64 20.45
CA PHE A 45 1.64 -18.33 20.09
C PHE A 45 2.88 -17.68 20.72
N PRO A 46 3.03 -17.67 22.08
CA PRO A 46 4.12 -16.95 22.74
C PRO A 46 5.51 -17.45 22.33
N ASP A 47 5.68 -18.74 22.01
CA ASP A 47 6.95 -19.32 21.59
C ASP A 47 7.33 -19.01 20.12
N ARG A 48 6.42 -18.38 19.38
CA ARG A 48 6.61 -17.99 17.97
C ARG A 48 6.56 -16.46 17.79
N PHE A 49 6.64 -15.72 18.89
CA PHE A 49 6.65 -14.27 18.91
C PHE A 49 7.90 -13.74 19.59
N PHE A 50 8.63 -12.84 18.92
CA PHE A 50 9.87 -12.26 19.42
C PHE A 50 9.78 -10.73 19.35
N ASP A 51 9.84 -10.06 20.51
CA ASP A 51 9.87 -8.60 20.57
C ASP A 51 11.31 -8.11 20.79
N PHE A 52 11.73 -7.19 19.92
CA PHE A 52 13.08 -6.63 19.94
C PHE A 52 13.13 -5.21 20.52
N GLY A 53 11.98 -4.68 20.95
CA GLY A 53 11.90 -3.27 21.31
C GLY A 53 12.14 -2.37 20.08
N PRO A 54 12.45 -1.07 20.26
CA PRO A 54 12.69 -0.13 19.15
C PRO A 54 14.08 -0.34 18.50
N ALA A 55 14.34 -1.54 18.02
CA ALA A 55 15.61 -1.98 17.43
C ALA A 55 15.40 -2.64 16.07
N GLU A 56 14.83 -1.91 15.10
CA GLU A 56 14.34 -2.42 13.83
C GLU A 56 15.45 -3.03 12.97
N GLN A 57 16.68 -2.53 13.05
CA GLN A 57 17.83 -3.14 12.37
C GLN A 57 18.12 -4.55 12.88
N ASN A 58 18.10 -4.75 14.21
CA ASN A 58 18.26 -6.07 14.82
C ASN A 58 17.06 -6.97 14.45
N MET A 59 15.84 -6.46 14.56
CA MET A 59 14.60 -7.16 14.24
C MET A 59 14.64 -7.72 12.81
N VAL A 60 15.01 -6.92 11.81
CA VAL A 60 15.09 -7.35 10.41
C VAL A 60 16.25 -8.32 10.18
N SER A 61 17.40 -8.13 10.86
CA SER A 61 18.53 -9.07 10.77
C SER A 61 18.16 -10.45 11.30
N VAL A 62 17.42 -10.51 12.42
CA VAL A 62 16.92 -11.78 12.98
C VAL A 62 15.86 -12.38 12.08
N ALA A 63 14.94 -11.58 11.53
CA ALA A 63 13.95 -12.06 10.55
C ALA A 63 14.63 -12.71 9.33
N ALA A 64 15.71 -12.10 8.82
CA ALA A 64 16.49 -12.69 7.73
C ALA A 64 17.10 -14.05 8.11
N GLY A 65 17.67 -14.17 9.32
CA GLY A 65 18.21 -15.43 9.86
C GLY A 65 17.14 -16.51 10.03
N LEU A 66 15.96 -16.14 10.55
CA LEU A 66 14.81 -17.05 10.68
C LEU A 66 14.33 -17.54 9.32
N ALA A 67 14.24 -16.65 8.33
CA ALA A 67 13.88 -17.05 6.97
C ALA A 67 14.91 -17.98 6.33
N ALA A 68 16.21 -17.73 6.53
CA ALA A 68 17.28 -18.61 6.08
C ALA A 68 17.24 -20.00 6.73
N SER A 69 16.64 -20.09 7.93
CA SER A 69 16.44 -21.34 8.67
C SER A 69 15.12 -22.06 8.33
N GLY A 70 14.38 -21.58 7.32
CA GLY A 70 13.13 -22.20 6.86
C GLY A 70 11.85 -21.70 7.54
N LYS A 71 11.92 -20.65 8.40
CA LYS A 71 10.73 -20.03 8.98
C LYS A 71 10.13 -19.00 8.01
N ILE A 72 8.89 -18.62 8.31
CA ILE A 72 8.18 -17.54 7.61
C ILE A 72 8.04 -16.36 8.59
N PRO A 73 9.06 -15.50 8.73
CA PRO A 73 8.98 -14.37 9.64
C PRO A 73 8.11 -13.25 9.08
N VAL A 74 7.18 -12.79 9.90
CA VAL A 74 6.44 -11.54 9.70
C VAL A 74 7.03 -10.46 10.59
N VAL A 75 7.53 -9.41 9.99
CA VAL A 75 8.00 -8.19 10.67
C VAL A 75 6.81 -7.28 10.90
N SER A 76 6.56 -6.88 12.15
CA SER A 76 5.42 -6.06 12.56
C SER A 76 5.86 -4.85 13.37
N THR A 77 5.73 -3.66 12.77
CA THR A 77 5.96 -2.34 13.36
C THR A 77 5.26 -1.28 12.53
N PHE A 78 5.51 0.02 12.77
CA PHE A 78 5.03 1.09 11.88
C PHE A 78 5.85 1.13 10.59
N ALA A 79 5.20 1.55 9.50
CA ALA A 79 5.80 1.56 8.16
C ALA A 79 7.10 2.38 8.11
N VAL A 80 7.11 3.59 8.66
CA VAL A 80 8.29 4.46 8.67
C VAL A 80 9.47 3.82 9.39
N PHE A 81 9.21 3.08 10.47
CA PHE A 81 10.29 2.46 11.26
C PHE A 81 10.79 1.16 10.62
N GLY A 82 9.87 0.36 10.08
CA GLY A 82 10.20 -0.92 9.46
C GLY A 82 10.79 -0.83 8.05
N THR A 83 10.70 0.31 7.39
CA THR A 83 11.28 0.52 6.06
C THR A 83 12.55 1.37 6.09
N ALA A 84 12.53 2.52 6.77
CA ALA A 84 13.63 3.47 6.72
C ALA A 84 14.80 3.10 7.64
N ARG A 85 14.52 2.74 8.91
CA ARG A 85 15.58 2.44 9.88
C ARG A 85 16.43 1.23 9.49
N PRO A 86 15.83 0.08 9.08
CA PRO A 86 16.57 -1.13 8.72
C PRO A 86 16.85 -1.25 7.23
N PHE A 87 16.91 -0.15 6.47
CA PHE A 87 17.01 -0.21 5.01
C PHE A 87 18.21 -1.04 4.52
N ASP A 88 19.39 -0.92 5.15
CA ASP A 88 20.55 -1.71 4.76
C ASP A 88 20.35 -3.21 5.06
N GLN A 89 19.73 -3.56 6.20
CA GLN A 89 19.40 -4.94 6.55
C GLN A 89 18.36 -5.53 5.60
N LEU A 90 17.37 -4.74 5.16
CA LEU A 90 16.41 -5.13 4.13
C LEU A 90 17.12 -5.35 2.78
N ARG A 91 18.03 -4.46 2.42
CA ARG A 91 18.76 -4.52 1.15
C ARG A 91 19.71 -5.73 1.09
N VAL A 92 20.60 -5.85 2.07
CA VAL A 92 21.66 -6.89 2.07
C VAL A 92 21.14 -8.21 2.60
N GLY A 93 20.48 -8.19 3.76
CA GLY A 93 20.03 -9.40 4.44
C GLY A 93 18.83 -10.07 3.78
N VAL A 94 17.90 -9.30 3.25
CA VAL A 94 16.62 -9.83 2.73
C VAL A 94 16.54 -9.80 1.22
N SER A 95 16.69 -8.62 0.59
CA SER A 95 16.45 -8.45 -0.84
C SER A 95 17.48 -9.16 -1.71
N GLN A 96 18.78 -8.97 -1.44
CA GLN A 96 19.84 -9.62 -2.24
C GLN A 96 19.76 -11.14 -2.15
N SER A 97 19.45 -11.67 -0.98
CA SER A 97 19.31 -13.10 -0.71
C SER A 97 17.94 -13.66 -1.07
N LYS A 98 16.98 -12.81 -1.47
CA LYS A 98 15.58 -13.17 -1.80
C LYS A 98 14.90 -13.98 -0.70
N LEU A 99 15.20 -13.68 0.58
CA LEU A 99 14.68 -14.44 1.71
C LEU A 99 13.17 -14.21 1.89
N ASN A 100 12.50 -15.25 2.39
CA ASN A 100 11.05 -15.28 2.57
C ASN A 100 10.59 -14.48 3.81
N VAL A 101 10.88 -13.19 3.86
CA VAL A 101 10.49 -12.27 4.93
C VAL A 101 9.25 -11.48 4.50
N LYS A 102 8.24 -11.40 5.38
CA LYS A 102 7.03 -10.60 5.15
C LYS A 102 7.04 -9.37 6.05
N LEU A 103 7.09 -8.19 5.46
CA LEU A 103 6.90 -6.94 6.19
C LEU A 103 5.41 -6.61 6.17
N ILE A 104 4.68 -6.80 7.27
CA ILE A 104 3.27 -6.38 7.40
C ILE A 104 3.27 -5.17 8.34
N LEU A 105 3.41 -3.98 7.74
CA LEU A 105 3.63 -2.75 8.47
C LEU A 105 2.39 -1.87 8.46
N THR A 106 2.13 -1.23 9.58
CA THR A 106 0.94 -0.38 9.80
C THR A 106 1.31 1.08 9.93
N HIS A 107 0.33 1.97 10.12
CA HIS A 107 0.55 3.41 10.31
C HIS A 107 1.33 4.01 9.13
N SER A 108 0.93 3.65 7.93
CA SER A 108 1.52 4.19 6.70
C SER A 108 0.83 5.48 6.27
N GLY A 109 1.58 6.31 5.57
CA GLY A 109 1.09 7.52 4.92
C GLY A 109 0.73 8.67 5.87
N LEU A 110 0.06 9.65 5.28
CA LEU A 110 -0.43 10.85 5.94
C LEU A 110 -1.42 10.54 7.05
N LEU A 111 -2.22 9.47 6.89
CA LEU A 111 -3.29 9.07 7.81
C LEU A 111 -2.78 8.35 9.07
N THR A 112 -1.48 8.31 9.30
CA THR A 112 -0.92 8.11 10.64
C THR A 112 -1.36 9.27 11.58
N ALA A 113 -1.70 10.40 10.98
CA ALA A 113 -2.52 11.49 11.53
C ALA A 113 -1.93 12.15 12.78
N GLU A 114 -2.58 11.97 13.95
CA GLU A 114 -2.21 12.68 15.19
C GLU A 114 -0.81 12.31 15.70
N ASP A 115 -0.28 11.13 15.34
CA ASP A 115 1.08 10.73 15.71
C ASP A 115 2.16 11.63 15.05
N GLY A 116 1.79 12.34 13.99
CA GLY A 116 2.59 13.41 13.39
C GLY A 116 3.68 12.92 12.45
N VAL A 117 4.46 13.87 11.95
CA VAL A 117 5.40 13.69 10.83
C VAL A 117 6.46 12.62 11.08
N SER A 118 6.91 12.45 12.32
CA SER A 118 7.93 11.44 12.65
C SER A 118 7.42 9.99 12.56
N ALA A 119 6.12 9.80 12.53
CA ALA A 119 5.47 8.49 12.40
C ALA A 119 4.79 8.29 11.03
N GLN A 120 4.54 9.38 10.29
CA GLN A 120 3.96 9.34 8.95
C GLN A 120 4.98 8.77 7.95
N SER A 121 4.66 7.65 7.33
CA SER A 121 5.49 7.03 6.29
C SER A 121 4.98 7.45 4.93
N ILE A 122 5.63 8.43 4.32
CA ILE A 122 5.22 8.99 3.03
C ILE A 122 6.25 8.75 1.92
N GLU A 123 7.34 8.07 2.21
CA GLU A 123 8.44 7.69 1.31
C GLU A 123 8.68 6.18 1.22
N ASP A 124 7.93 5.39 1.96
CA ASP A 124 8.12 3.94 2.13
C ASP A 124 7.96 3.15 0.82
N ILE A 125 7.02 3.50 -0.03
CA ILE A 125 6.84 2.85 -1.34
C ILE A 125 8.07 3.11 -2.22
N ALA A 126 8.59 4.34 -2.25
CA ALA A 126 9.80 4.67 -3.00
C ALA A 126 11.01 3.86 -2.51
N ILE A 127 11.21 3.77 -1.20
CA ILE A 127 12.30 3.02 -0.56
C ILE A 127 12.18 1.53 -0.88
N MET A 128 11.01 0.94 -0.70
CA MET A 128 10.81 -0.49 -0.87
C MET A 128 10.80 -0.93 -2.33
N SER A 129 10.28 -0.10 -3.23
CA SER A 129 10.30 -0.37 -4.68
C SER A 129 11.70 -0.23 -5.29
N ALA A 130 12.63 0.46 -4.62
CA ALA A 130 14.04 0.49 -5.00
C ALA A 130 14.77 -0.85 -4.73
N LEU A 131 14.17 -1.78 -4.00
CA LEU A 131 14.71 -3.11 -3.71
C LEU A 131 14.14 -4.14 -4.71
N PRO A 132 14.92 -4.63 -5.70
CA PRO A 132 14.39 -5.34 -6.87
C PRO A 132 13.64 -6.64 -6.57
N SER A 133 13.90 -7.27 -5.41
CA SER A 133 13.27 -8.55 -5.04
C SER A 133 11.99 -8.39 -4.26
N PHE A 134 11.69 -7.19 -3.77
CA PHE A 134 10.48 -6.96 -2.99
C PHE A 134 9.24 -6.85 -3.87
N THR A 135 8.19 -7.51 -3.43
CA THR A 135 6.83 -7.23 -3.87
C THR A 135 6.22 -6.21 -2.90
N VAL A 136 5.67 -5.11 -3.42
CA VAL A 136 5.05 -4.05 -2.61
C VAL A 136 3.55 -4.05 -2.85
N ILE A 137 2.76 -4.23 -1.78
CA ILE A 137 1.31 -4.34 -1.83
C ILE A 137 0.67 -3.31 -0.89
N VAL A 138 -0.33 -2.59 -1.38
CA VAL A 138 -1.06 -1.55 -0.63
C VAL A 138 -2.56 -1.82 -0.74
N PRO A 139 -3.13 -2.66 0.13
CA PRO A 139 -4.56 -2.99 0.08
C PRO A 139 -5.45 -1.76 0.33
N ALA A 140 -6.56 -1.67 -0.39
CA ALA A 140 -7.54 -0.60 -0.24
C ALA A 140 -8.42 -0.75 1.01
N ASP A 141 -8.76 -2.00 1.36
CA ASP A 141 -9.72 -2.29 2.43
C ASP A 141 -9.44 -3.61 3.18
N GLY A 142 -10.37 -3.99 4.06
CA GLY A 142 -10.26 -5.21 4.86
C GLY A 142 -10.26 -6.50 4.03
N PRO A 143 -11.23 -6.73 3.14
CA PRO A 143 -11.25 -7.88 2.24
C PRO A 143 -9.96 -8.03 1.43
N GLU A 144 -9.49 -6.97 0.77
CA GLU A 144 -8.24 -7.02 0.02
C GLU A 144 -7.02 -7.28 0.91
N THR A 145 -7.01 -6.74 2.15
CA THR A 145 -5.95 -7.03 3.13
C THR A 145 -5.86 -8.52 3.44
N GLU A 146 -7.00 -9.18 3.67
CA GLU A 146 -7.05 -10.62 3.96
C GLU A 146 -6.48 -11.43 2.79
N HIS A 147 -6.91 -11.15 1.57
CA HIS A 147 -6.44 -11.83 0.37
C HIS A 147 -4.96 -11.56 0.08
N ALA A 148 -4.50 -10.31 0.24
CA ALA A 148 -3.11 -9.92 0.04
C ALA A 148 -2.16 -10.64 1.00
N ILE A 149 -2.51 -10.74 2.29
CA ILE A 149 -1.69 -11.46 3.28
C ILE A 149 -1.63 -12.95 2.96
N LYS A 150 -2.76 -13.59 2.64
CA LYS A 150 -2.80 -15.00 2.23
C LYS A 150 -1.93 -15.26 0.99
N ALA A 151 -2.05 -14.41 -0.02
CA ALA A 151 -1.24 -14.51 -1.23
C ALA A 151 0.26 -14.31 -0.94
N ALA A 152 0.60 -13.36 -0.07
CA ALA A 152 1.98 -13.11 0.35
C ALA A 152 2.61 -14.29 1.10
N LEU A 153 1.87 -14.96 1.99
CA LEU A 153 2.39 -16.14 2.71
C LEU A 153 2.59 -17.34 1.79
N ASN A 154 1.78 -17.49 0.75
CA ASN A 154 1.91 -18.54 -0.25
C ASN A 154 3.01 -18.25 -1.30
N MET A 155 3.50 -17.03 -1.37
CA MET A 155 4.60 -16.63 -2.26
C MET A 155 5.94 -16.81 -1.54
N ASN A 156 6.92 -17.43 -2.19
CA ASN A 156 8.30 -17.45 -1.68
C ASN A 156 9.03 -16.17 -2.11
N GLY A 157 9.65 -15.50 -1.16
CA GLY A 157 10.37 -14.23 -1.38
C GLY A 157 9.86 -13.09 -0.51
N PRO A 158 10.54 -11.93 -0.54
CA PRO A 158 10.22 -10.82 0.34
C PRO A 158 9.00 -10.05 -0.17
N VAL A 159 8.10 -9.72 0.75
CA VAL A 159 6.89 -8.93 0.47
C VAL A 159 6.75 -7.82 1.50
N TYR A 160 6.43 -6.63 1.07
CA TYR A 160 6.00 -5.52 1.90
C TYR A 160 4.49 -5.29 1.70
N ILE A 161 3.72 -5.40 2.78
CA ILE A 161 2.29 -5.05 2.83
C ILE A 161 2.14 -3.79 3.68
N ARG A 162 1.61 -2.74 3.05
CA ARG A 162 1.44 -1.40 3.59
C ARG A 162 0.03 -1.19 4.08
N LEU A 163 -0.17 -1.08 5.41
CA LEU A 163 -1.49 -0.98 6.02
C LEU A 163 -1.75 0.40 6.64
N SER A 164 -2.99 0.87 6.51
CA SER A 164 -3.45 2.14 7.07
C SER A 164 -3.64 2.08 8.60
N ARG A 165 -3.55 3.23 9.27
CA ARG A 165 -3.90 3.38 10.69
C ARG A 165 -5.42 3.45 10.92
N PRO A 166 -6.19 4.33 10.23
CA PRO A 166 -7.63 4.39 10.38
C PRO A 166 -8.32 3.21 9.66
N ALA A 167 -9.57 2.98 9.99
CA ALA A 167 -10.43 2.12 9.20
C ALA A 167 -10.64 2.74 7.81
N THR A 168 -10.65 1.89 6.78
CA THR A 168 -10.89 2.27 5.39
C THR A 168 -12.29 1.83 4.96
N PRO A 169 -12.98 2.60 4.10
CA PRO A 169 -14.23 2.15 3.49
C PRO A 169 -14.03 0.84 2.74
N ILE A 170 -14.99 -0.08 2.84
CA ILE A 170 -14.97 -1.33 2.08
C ILE A 170 -15.44 -1.04 0.66
N VAL A 171 -14.59 -1.34 -0.30
CA VAL A 171 -14.83 -1.16 -1.75
C VAL A 171 -14.87 -2.49 -2.50
N HIS A 172 -14.36 -3.58 -1.91
CA HIS A 172 -14.40 -4.93 -2.48
C HIS A 172 -15.51 -5.77 -1.88
N THR A 173 -16.03 -6.67 -2.68
CA THR A 173 -17.01 -7.69 -2.25
C THR A 173 -16.30 -8.90 -1.62
N ALA A 174 -17.05 -9.77 -0.93
CA ALA A 174 -16.47 -10.93 -0.26
C ALA A 174 -15.90 -11.99 -1.23
N ASP A 175 -16.34 -11.98 -2.48
CA ASP A 175 -15.88 -12.86 -3.56
C ASP A 175 -14.75 -12.26 -4.41
N TYR A 176 -14.16 -11.12 -3.96
CA TYR A 176 -13.00 -10.51 -4.59
C TYR A 176 -11.82 -11.50 -4.70
N ASN A 177 -11.20 -11.54 -5.86
CA ASN A 177 -10.09 -12.46 -6.13
C ASN A 177 -8.78 -11.68 -6.35
N PHE A 178 -8.05 -11.46 -5.28
CA PHE A 178 -6.73 -10.80 -5.32
C PHE A 178 -5.66 -11.68 -5.97
N LYS A 179 -4.90 -11.10 -6.88
CA LYS A 179 -3.74 -11.73 -7.49
C LYS A 179 -2.56 -10.75 -7.50
N ILE A 180 -1.44 -11.17 -6.92
CA ILE A 180 -0.20 -10.36 -6.91
C ILE A 180 0.21 -10.01 -8.34
N GLY A 181 0.53 -8.74 -8.57
CA GLY A 181 0.96 -8.21 -9.88
C GLY A 181 -0.18 -7.96 -10.88
N THR A 182 -1.44 -8.15 -10.48
CA THR A 182 -2.61 -7.87 -11.32
C THR A 182 -3.41 -6.74 -10.69
N ALA A 183 -3.67 -5.69 -11.46
CA ALA A 183 -4.54 -4.60 -11.06
C ALA A 183 -6.00 -4.92 -11.32
N GLU A 184 -6.90 -4.30 -10.55
CA GLU A 184 -8.33 -4.43 -10.75
C GLU A 184 -8.89 -3.17 -11.42
N VAL A 185 -9.66 -3.36 -12.49
CA VAL A 185 -10.47 -2.28 -13.08
C VAL A 185 -11.81 -2.24 -12.34
N MET A 186 -11.93 -1.33 -11.36
CA MET A 186 -13.11 -1.17 -10.53
C MET A 186 -14.25 -0.45 -11.25
N ARG A 187 -13.92 0.37 -12.23
CA ARG A 187 -14.84 1.09 -13.09
C ARG A 187 -14.22 1.26 -14.47
N ASP A 188 -15.00 1.06 -15.53
CA ASP A 188 -14.56 1.31 -16.91
C ASP A 188 -15.13 2.65 -17.42
N GLY A 189 -14.34 3.38 -18.22
CA GLY A 189 -14.67 4.67 -18.79
C GLY A 189 -13.73 5.06 -19.92
N ASP A 190 -14.09 6.10 -20.69
CA ASP A 190 -13.47 6.40 -21.99
C ASP A 190 -12.62 7.69 -22.01
N ASP A 191 -12.77 8.59 -21.02
CA ASP A 191 -12.17 9.93 -21.10
C ASP A 191 -10.86 10.07 -20.32
N VAL A 192 -10.73 9.37 -19.17
CA VAL A 192 -9.56 9.43 -18.30
C VAL A 192 -9.34 8.11 -17.56
N THR A 193 -8.09 7.76 -17.32
CA THR A 193 -7.69 6.66 -16.43
C THR A 193 -7.23 7.21 -15.09
N ILE A 194 -7.87 6.83 -14.00
CA ILE A 194 -7.46 7.15 -12.62
C ILE A 194 -6.82 5.89 -12.03
N VAL A 195 -5.54 5.97 -11.64
CA VAL A 195 -4.80 4.86 -11.04
C VAL A 195 -4.51 5.20 -9.59
N SER A 196 -4.93 4.34 -8.67
CA SER A 196 -4.77 4.57 -7.23
C SER A 196 -4.58 3.28 -6.45
N TYR A 197 -4.22 3.38 -5.18
CA TYR A 197 -4.11 2.27 -4.25
C TYR A 197 -4.55 2.69 -2.84
N GLY A 198 -4.74 1.71 -1.97
CA GLY A 198 -5.06 1.97 -0.58
C GLY A 198 -6.32 2.82 -0.42
N ILE A 199 -6.34 3.74 0.54
CA ILE A 199 -7.50 4.60 0.79
C ILE A 199 -7.88 5.48 -0.41
N MET A 200 -6.91 5.79 -1.28
CA MET A 200 -7.16 6.65 -2.44
C MET A 200 -8.05 5.97 -3.49
N VAL A 201 -8.25 4.66 -3.43
CA VAL A 201 -9.21 3.94 -4.29
C VAL A 201 -10.64 4.42 -4.02
N ASN A 202 -11.04 4.53 -2.75
CA ASN A 202 -12.36 5.07 -2.39
C ASN A 202 -12.52 6.54 -2.82
N GLU A 203 -11.50 7.36 -2.68
CA GLU A 203 -11.54 8.75 -3.16
C GLU A 203 -11.60 8.82 -4.70
N SER A 204 -10.93 7.89 -5.40
CA SER A 204 -10.99 7.78 -6.87
C SER A 204 -12.37 7.36 -7.38
N LEU A 205 -13.03 6.44 -6.68
CA LEU A 205 -14.41 6.03 -7.02
C LEU A 205 -15.40 7.17 -6.84
N LYS A 206 -15.31 7.94 -5.74
CA LYS A 206 -16.12 9.15 -5.53
C LYS A 206 -15.84 10.21 -6.60
N ALA A 207 -14.57 10.43 -6.95
CA ALA A 207 -14.21 11.36 -8.02
C ALA A 207 -14.81 10.95 -9.36
N ALA A 208 -14.83 9.64 -9.65
CA ALA A 208 -15.44 9.12 -10.87
C ALA A 208 -16.98 9.33 -10.91
N GLU A 209 -17.66 9.22 -9.75
CA GLU A 209 -19.09 9.57 -9.63
C GLU A 209 -19.32 11.06 -9.89
N ASP A 210 -18.53 11.94 -9.29
CA ASP A 210 -18.63 13.40 -9.50
C ASP A 210 -18.31 13.80 -10.96
N LEU A 211 -17.37 13.13 -11.61
CA LEU A 211 -17.01 13.34 -13.01
C LEU A 211 -18.13 12.89 -13.96
N GLU A 212 -18.81 11.78 -13.66
CA GLU A 212 -19.97 11.33 -14.43
C GLU A 212 -21.09 12.37 -14.49
N HIS A 213 -21.37 13.04 -13.35
CA HIS A 213 -22.32 14.16 -13.31
C HIS A 213 -21.89 15.36 -14.16
N LYS A 214 -20.62 15.42 -14.56
CA LYS A 214 -20.06 16.43 -15.47
C LYS A 214 -19.94 15.92 -16.91
N GLY A 215 -20.43 14.70 -17.20
CA GLY A 215 -20.34 14.08 -18.52
C GLY A 215 -18.96 13.53 -18.86
N ILE A 216 -18.10 13.26 -17.87
CA ILE A 216 -16.76 12.69 -18.03
C ILE A 216 -16.76 11.26 -17.52
N SER A 217 -16.46 10.31 -18.40
CA SER A 217 -16.40 8.88 -18.09
C SER A 217 -14.98 8.47 -17.69
N SER A 218 -14.84 7.89 -16.49
CA SER A 218 -13.52 7.57 -15.92
C SER A 218 -13.32 6.08 -15.74
N THR A 219 -12.19 5.55 -16.20
CA THR A 219 -11.69 4.25 -15.74
C THR A 219 -10.99 4.44 -14.39
N VAL A 220 -11.34 3.60 -13.40
CA VAL A 220 -10.66 3.57 -12.08
C VAL A 220 -9.94 2.24 -11.91
N ILE A 221 -8.63 2.30 -11.71
CA ILE A 221 -7.76 1.13 -11.52
C ILE A 221 -7.28 1.11 -10.07
N ASN A 222 -7.60 0.04 -9.34
CA ASN A 222 -6.95 -0.29 -8.08
C ASN A 222 -5.63 -1.01 -8.37
N MET A 223 -4.52 -0.35 -8.09
CA MET A 223 -3.16 -0.85 -8.25
C MET A 223 -2.62 -1.36 -6.91
N ALA A 224 -3.30 -2.35 -6.29
CA ALA A 224 -2.91 -2.85 -4.98
C ALA A 224 -1.49 -3.43 -4.96
N THR A 225 -1.00 -4.07 -6.04
CA THR A 225 0.42 -4.38 -6.20
C THR A 225 1.12 -3.23 -6.91
N VAL A 226 1.93 -2.48 -6.18
CA VAL A 226 2.66 -1.31 -6.71
C VAL A 226 3.99 -1.71 -7.34
N ALA A 227 4.64 -2.75 -6.79
CA ALA A 227 5.83 -3.34 -7.36
C ALA A 227 5.72 -4.89 -7.30
N PRO A 228 5.78 -5.60 -8.45
CA PRO A 228 5.80 -5.06 -9.80
C PRO A 228 4.48 -4.38 -10.20
N LEU A 229 4.58 -3.32 -11.01
CA LEU A 229 3.41 -2.62 -11.54
C LEU A 229 2.71 -3.46 -12.62
N ASP A 230 1.38 -3.49 -12.64
CA ASP A 230 0.64 -4.03 -13.79
C ASP A 230 0.63 -3.04 -14.95
N GLU A 231 1.73 -3.06 -15.72
CA GLU A 231 1.91 -2.19 -16.87
C GLU A 231 0.83 -2.40 -17.94
N SER A 232 0.37 -3.65 -18.10
CA SER A 232 -0.60 -4.01 -19.13
C SER A 232 -1.97 -3.39 -18.86
N ALA A 233 -2.41 -3.38 -17.61
CA ALA A 233 -3.67 -2.75 -17.21
C ALA A 233 -3.64 -1.23 -17.47
N ILE A 234 -2.54 -0.56 -17.11
CA ILE A 234 -2.36 0.87 -17.34
C ILE A 234 -2.34 1.18 -18.84
N LEU A 235 -1.50 0.47 -19.62
CA LEU A 235 -1.34 0.73 -21.06
C LEU A 235 -2.61 0.46 -21.83
N SER A 236 -3.34 -0.62 -21.50
CA SER A 236 -4.65 -0.91 -22.12
C SER A 236 -5.65 0.21 -21.86
N SER A 237 -5.75 0.68 -20.62
CA SER A 237 -6.68 1.75 -20.27
C SER A 237 -6.27 3.09 -20.89
N VAL A 238 -4.99 3.47 -20.81
CA VAL A 238 -4.54 4.75 -21.33
C VAL A 238 -4.57 4.84 -22.85
N SER A 239 -4.44 3.71 -23.55
CA SER A 239 -4.61 3.68 -25.02
C SER A 239 -6.02 4.04 -25.46
N LYS A 240 -7.03 3.79 -24.62
CA LYS A 240 -8.44 4.15 -24.80
C LYS A 240 -8.70 5.60 -24.37
N THR A 241 -8.24 5.96 -23.17
CA THR A 241 -8.59 7.22 -22.52
C THR A 241 -7.68 8.39 -22.89
N GLY A 242 -6.42 8.15 -23.24
CA GLY A 242 -5.43 9.17 -23.63
C GLY A 242 -5.02 10.16 -22.53
N LEU A 243 -5.42 9.94 -21.26
CA LEU A 243 -5.09 10.78 -20.10
C LEU A 243 -5.01 9.91 -18.86
N VAL A 244 -4.02 10.17 -18.00
CA VAL A 244 -3.86 9.48 -16.72
C VAL A 244 -3.86 10.49 -15.57
N VAL A 245 -4.53 10.14 -14.48
CA VAL A 245 -4.38 10.77 -13.16
C VAL A 245 -3.97 9.69 -12.18
N THR A 246 -2.88 9.90 -11.43
CA THR A 246 -2.53 9.03 -10.29
C THR A 246 -2.95 9.67 -8.98
N ALA A 247 -3.42 8.85 -8.04
CA ALA A 247 -3.79 9.32 -6.70
C ALA A 247 -3.17 8.41 -5.62
N GLU A 248 -2.34 9.00 -4.77
CA GLU A 248 -1.55 8.27 -3.77
C GLU A 248 -1.38 9.04 -2.46
N GLU A 249 -1.47 8.34 -1.35
CA GLU A 249 -1.17 8.85 0.00
C GLU A 249 0.34 8.67 0.28
N HIS A 250 1.16 9.29 -0.55
CA HIS A 250 2.62 9.17 -0.56
C HIS A 250 3.23 10.39 -1.27
N LEU A 251 4.54 10.57 -1.18
CA LEU A 251 5.24 11.54 -2.02
C LEU A 251 5.10 11.15 -3.50
N ILE A 252 4.82 12.13 -4.37
CA ILE A 252 4.77 11.88 -5.81
C ILE A 252 6.15 11.45 -6.37
N GLN A 253 7.23 11.83 -5.68
CA GLN A 253 8.60 11.43 -6.03
C GLN A 253 8.87 10.01 -5.57
N GLY A 254 9.14 9.11 -6.53
CA GLY A 254 9.38 7.70 -6.28
C GLY A 254 8.13 6.86 -5.96
N GLY A 255 6.95 7.48 -5.85
CA GLY A 255 5.67 6.80 -5.67
C GLY A 255 5.05 6.31 -6.99
N LEU A 256 3.77 5.97 -6.94
CA LEU A 256 2.98 5.47 -8.07
C LEU A 256 3.02 6.42 -9.27
N GLY A 257 2.83 7.71 -9.04
CA GLY A 257 2.88 8.71 -10.10
C GLY A 257 4.20 8.72 -10.85
N SER A 258 5.32 8.62 -10.16
CA SER A 258 6.65 8.52 -10.78
C SER A 258 6.84 7.23 -11.57
N MET A 259 6.33 6.10 -11.08
CA MET A 259 6.39 4.82 -11.78
C MET A 259 5.56 4.83 -13.06
N VAL A 260 4.34 5.37 -12.97
CA VAL A 260 3.45 5.53 -14.14
C VAL A 260 4.05 6.51 -15.14
N ALA A 261 4.63 7.64 -14.69
CA ALA A 261 5.34 8.57 -15.57
C ALA A 261 6.46 7.89 -16.36
N THR A 262 7.26 7.06 -15.68
CA THR A 262 8.35 6.30 -16.33
C THR A 262 7.81 5.32 -17.37
N LEU A 263 6.74 4.58 -17.04
CA LEU A 263 6.07 3.67 -17.96
C LEU A 263 5.54 4.40 -19.21
N LEU A 264 4.81 5.50 -18.99
CA LEU A 264 4.23 6.29 -20.07
C LEU A 264 5.30 6.88 -20.98
N ALA A 265 6.37 7.45 -20.41
CA ALA A 265 7.46 8.03 -21.19
C ALA A 265 8.15 7.00 -22.12
N GLN A 266 8.20 5.74 -21.69
CA GLN A 266 8.87 4.68 -22.45
C GLN A 266 7.96 3.97 -23.46
N LYS A 267 6.68 3.77 -23.13
CA LYS A 267 5.81 2.87 -23.89
C LYS A 267 4.61 3.56 -24.56
N PHE A 268 4.06 4.60 -23.95
CA PHE A 268 2.86 5.28 -24.46
C PHE A 268 2.80 6.72 -23.92
N PRO A 269 3.48 7.70 -24.52
CA PRO A 269 3.44 9.08 -24.06
C PRO A 269 2.02 9.64 -24.01
N ALA A 270 1.57 10.02 -22.84
CA ALA A 270 0.26 10.60 -22.59
C ALA A 270 0.34 11.66 -21.46
N PRO A 271 -0.55 12.64 -21.44
CA PRO A 271 -0.67 13.57 -20.31
C PRO A 271 -0.90 12.85 -19.00
N LEU A 272 -0.17 13.25 -17.97
CA LEU A 272 -0.26 12.71 -16.61
C LEU A 272 -0.40 13.87 -15.61
N GLU A 273 -1.38 13.77 -14.71
CA GLU A 273 -1.50 14.57 -13.50
C GLU A 273 -1.32 13.68 -12.27
N MET A 274 -0.69 14.22 -11.23
CA MET A 274 -0.37 13.45 -10.02
C MET A 274 -0.98 14.11 -8.78
N VAL A 275 -1.88 13.41 -8.11
CA VAL A 275 -2.41 13.74 -6.79
C VAL A 275 -1.61 12.96 -5.76
N GLY A 276 -0.86 13.66 -4.92
CA GLY A 276 0.02 13.09 -3.91
C GLY A 276 0.77 14.18 -3.14
N LEU A 277 1.49 13.78 -2.12
CA LEU A 277 2.25 14.68 -1.26
C LEU A 277 3.48 15.24 -1.98
N ARG A 278 3.86 16.47 -1.62
CA ARG A 278 5.04 17.17 -2.16
C ARG A 278 6.08 17.52 -1.08
N GLY A 279 5.84 17.09 0.15
CA GLY A 279 6.71 17.33 1.30
C GLY A 279 6.14 16.74 2.56
N TYR A 280 6.84 16.95 3.66
CA TYR A 280 6.39 16.49 4.97
C TYR A 280 5.11 17.20 5.40
N ALA A 281 4.28 16.47 6.12
CA ALA A 281 3.01 16.96 6.63
C ALA A 281 3.11 17.38 8.10
N GLU A 282 2.01 17.39 8.83
CA GLU A 282 1.93 17.76 10.24
C GLU A 282 0.99 16.82 11.00
N SER A 283 0.94 16.93 12.31
CA SER A 283 -0.07 16.25 13.14
C SER A 283 -1.46 16.86 12.91
N GLY A 284 -2.49 16.03 12.82
CA GLY A 284 -3.86 16.49 12.63
C GLY A 284 -4.85 15.34 12.53
N LYS A 285 -6.13 15.66 12.43
CA LYS A 285 -7.19 14.66 12.19
C LYS A 285 -7.16 14.20 10.74
N PRO A 286 -7.47 12.90 10.47
CA PRO A 286 -7.39 12.33 9.13
C PRO A 286 -8.08 13.16 8.04
N ASP A 287 -9.35 13.53 8.25
CA ASP A 287 -10.15 14.29 7.29
C ASP A 287 -9.63 15.72 7.04
N GLN A 288 -9.06 16.34 8.07
CA GLN A 288 -8.47 17.67 7.95
C GLN A 288 -7.15 17.62 7.17
N LEU A 289 -6.34 16.57 7.39
CA LEU A 289 -5.10 16.35 6.68
C LEU A 289 -5.34 16.06 5.20
N LEU A 290 -6.29 15.16 4.86
CA LEU A 290 -6.64 14.91 3.46
C LEU A 290 -7.04 16.19 2.73
N LYS A 291 -7.87 17.04 3.34
CA LYS A 291 -8.27 18.33 2.76
C LYS A 291 -7.10 19.29 2.62
N LYS A 292 -6.28 19.44 3.68
CA LYS A 292 -5.16 20.38 3.69
C LYS A 292 -4.07 20.04 2.68
N TYR A 293 -3.83 18.75 2.48
CA TYR A 293 -2.79 18.24 1.58
C TYR A 293 -3.32 17.83 0.20
N HIS A 294 -4.55 18.20 -0.11
CA HIS A 294 -5.15 17.99 -1.44
C HIS A 294 -5.18 16.52 -1.88
N LEU A 295 -5.67 15.65 -0.99
CA LEU A 295 -5.83 14.20 -1.23
C LEU A 295 -7.31 13.76 -1.16
N THR A 296 -8.24 14.62 -1.51
CA THR A 296 -9.67 14.31 -1.55
C THR A 296 -10.13 13.99 -2.98
N HIS A 297 -11.34 13.40 -3.10
CA HIS A 297 -11.98 13.19 -4.41
C HIS A 297 -12.10 14.49 -5.22
N ASN A 298 -12.33 15.65 -4.58
CA ASN A 298 -12.38 16.95 -5.28
C ASN A 298 -11.04 17.29 -5.94
N ASP A 299 -9.93 17.03 -5.26
CA ASP A 299 -8.58 17.28 -5.79
C ASP A 299 -8.26 16.35 -6.99
N ILE A 300 -8.81 15.13 -6.98
CA ILE A 300 -8.74 14.21 -8.13
C ILE A 300 -9.57 14.75 -9.29
N VAL A 301 -10.81 15.22 -9.03
CA VAL A 301 -11.66 15.87 -10.06
C VAL A 301 -10.96 17.05 -10.70
N ASP A 302 -10.40 17.94 -9.89
CA ASP A 302 -9.67 19.13 -10.39
C ASP A 302 -8.47 18.74 -11.25
N SER A 303 -7.74 17.69 -10.86
CA SER A 303 -6.61 17.15 -11.62
C SER A 303 -7.07 16.55 -12.96
N VAL A 304 -8.22 15.88 -13.00
CA VAL A 304 -8.82 15.37 -14.25
C VAL A 304 -9.18 16.52 -15.17
N LEU A 305 -9.88 17.55 -14.68
CA LEU A 305 -10.28 18.72 -15.49
C LEU A 305 -9.06 19.46 -16.06
N LYS A 306 -8.00 19.61 -15.24
CA LYS A 306 -6.72 20.15 -15.68
C LYS A 306 -6.08 19.28 -16.77
N GLY A 307 -6.06 17.96 -16.59
CA GLY A 307 -5.51 17.02 -17.56
C GLY A 307 -6.23 17.05 -18.90
N ILE A 308 -7.57 17.13 -18.89
CA ILE A 308 -8.41 17.25 -20.10
C ILE A 308 -8.03 18.48 -20.90
N SER A 309 -7.79 19.61 -20.23
CA SER A 309 -7.37 20.86 -20.92
C SER A 309 -6.00 20.77 -21.61
N ARG A 310 -5.19 19.75 -21.26
CA ARG A 310 -3.87 19.47 -21.86
C ARG A 310 -3.91 18.38 -22.92
N LYS A 311 -5.02 17.68 -23.03
CA LYS A 311 -5.21 16.58 -23.98
C LYS A 311 -5.53 17.06 -25.40
N SER A 312 -5.94 18.34 -25.52
CA SER A 312 -6.34 18.99 -26.79
C SER A 312 -5.16 19.48 -27.62
#